data_f0cafaa10b2130ee9f21f3b80c2a796c
#
_entry.id   f0cafaa10b2130ee9f21f3b80c2a796c
#
_cell.length_a   1.000
_cell.length_b   1.000
_cell.length_c   1.000
_cell.angle_alpha   90.00
_cell.angle_beta   90.00
_cell.angle_gamma   90.00
#
_symmetry.space_group_name_H-M   'P 1'
#
loop_
_entity.id
_entity.type
_entity.pdbx_description
1 polymer ?
#
loop_
_entity_poly.entity_id
_entity_poly.type
_entity_poly.pdbx_seq_one_letter_code
_entity_poly.pdbx_strand_id
1 'polypeptide(L)'
;MVSILTCDAAVIGGGLVGSALCYELASRGISVVLVDRHDPGRATDAGAGILSPATSPEEDPDWYRLAREAGDYYPGLAAGLAADGPDDPGYGPCGLLSIAREAHGSHHRESESAWAHGDLLRLAN
;
A
#
# COMPACT_ATOMS: atom_id res chain seq x y z
N MET A 1 24.77 2.83 32.98
CA MET A 1 23.46 2.36 33.47
C MET A 1 22.75 1.80 32.27
N VAL A 2 22.42 0.53 32.24
CA VAL A 2 21.67 -0.08 31.14
C VAL A 2 20.19 0.07 31.46
N SER A 3 19.45 0.79 30.62
CA SER A 3 17.98 0.86 30.71
C SER A 3 17.39 -0.35 30.04
N ILE A 4 16.58 -1.10 30.76
CA ILE A 4 15.80 -2.20 30.21
C ILE A 4 14.43 -1.63 29.78
N LEU A 5 14.12 -1.79 28.50
CA LEU A 5 12.79 -1.47 27.93
C LEU A 5 11.97 -2.74 27.89
N THR A 6 10.77 -2.70 28.45
CA THR A 6 9.82 -3.82 28.35
C THR A 6 8.72 -3.44 27.40
N CYS A 7 8.43 -4.33 26.46
CA CYS A 7 7.35 -4.16 25.47
C CYS A 7 6.70 -5.52 25.17
N ASP A 8 5.50 -5.49 24.59
CA ASP A 8 4.77 -6.70 24.18
C ASP A 8 5.28 -7.24 22.84
N ALA A 9 5.77 -6.34 21.98
CA ALA A 9 6.28 -6.69 20.65
C ALA A 9 7.46 -5.80 20.26
N ALA A 10 8.40 -6.37 19.50
CA ALA A 10 9.50 -5.64 18.88
C ALA A 10 9.45 -5.87 17.35
N VAL A 11 9.42 -4.79 16.59
CA VAL A 11 9.48 -4.81 15.12
C VAL A 11 10.88 -4.38 14.69
N ILE A 12 11.51 -5.20 13.86
CA ILE A 12 12.86 -4.93 13.34
C ILE A 12 12.75 -4.55 11.86
N GLY A 13 13.16 -3.32 11.56
CA GLY A 13 13.08 -2.70 10.26
C GLY A 13 11.98 -1.65 10.19
N GLY A 14 12.34 -0.38 10.03
CA GLY A 14 11.47 0.79 9.93
C GLY A 14 11.15 1.20 8.50
N GLY A 15 11.11 0.24 7.57
CA GLY A 15 10.56 0.46 6.24
C GLY A 15 9.03 0.50 6.26
N LEU A 16 8.40 0.60 5.08
CA LEU A 16 6.95 0.71 4.94
C LEU A 16 6.19 -0.37 5.72
N VAL A 17 6.59 -1.64 5.57
CA VAL A 17 5.92 -2.77 6.23
C VAL A 17 6.07 -2.72 7.73
N GLY A 18 7.29 -2.50 8.23
CA GLY A 18 7.53 -2.45 9.68
C GLY A 18 6.86 -1.26 10.34
N SER A 19 6.86 -0.10 9.70
CA SER A 19 6.17 1.10 10.22
C SER A 19 4.65 0.89 10.26
N ALA A 20 4.06 0.31 9.20
CA ALA A 20 2.64 0.00 9.17
C ALA A 20 2.26 -1.01 10.26
N LEU A 21 3.07 -2.07 10.45
CA LEU A 21 2.85 -3.05 11.52
C LEU A 21 2.91 -2.39 12.91
N CYS A 22 3.91 -1.52 13.14
CA CYS A 22 3.99 -0.80 14.41
C CYS A 22 2.78 0.08 14.68
N TYR A 23 2.32 0.81 13.65
CA TYR A 23 1.13 1.63 13.76
C TYR A 23 -0.09 0.79 14.12
N GLU A 24 -0.32 -0.32 13.44
CA GLU A 24 -1.43 -1.24 13.71
C GLU A 24 -1.39 -1.85 15.12
N LEU A 25 -0.22 -2.24 15.59
CA LEU A 25 -0.07 -2.76 16.94
C LEU A 25 -0.33 -1.68 17.99
N ALA A 26 0.23 -0.49 17.80
CA ALA A 26 0.07 0.63 18.72
C ALA A 26 -1.39 1.12 18.79
N SER A 27 -2.08 1.21 17.65
CA SER A 27 -3.48 1.60 17.59
C SER A 27 -4.42 0.62 18.31
N ARG A 28 -3.98 -0.62 18.49
CA ARG A 28 -4.68 -1.66 19.28
C ARG A 28 -4.24 -1.69 20.75
N GLY A 29 -3.45 -0.73 21.18
CA GLY A 29 -2.98 -0.61 22.58
C GLY A 29 -1.86 -1.58 22.95
N ILE A 30 -1.20 -2.21 21.97
CA ILE A 30 -0.05 -3.09 22.19
C ILE A 30 1.20 -2.23 22.35
N SER A 31 1.96 -2.46 23.42
CA SER A 31 3.24 -1.79 23.63
C SER A 31 4.27 -2.32 22.64
N VAL A 32 4.65 -1.52 21.66
CA VAL A 32 5.55 -1.92 20.58
C VAL A 32 6.80 -1.04 20.52
N VAL A 33 7.92 -1.67 20.17
CA VAL A 33 9.20 -0.98 19.91
C VAL A 33 9.60 -1.24 18.46
N LEU A 34 9.90 -0.17 17.73
CA LEU A 34 10.50 -0.22 16.40
C LEU A 34 11.99 -0.01 16.47
N VAL A 35 12.75 -0.95 15.92
CA VAL A 35 14.22 -0.88 15.83
C VAL A 35 14.62 -0.82 14.35
N ASP A 36 15.30 0.25 13.97
CA ASP A 36 15.79 0.45 12.60
C ASP A 36 17.22 1.00 12.60
N ARG A 37 18.04 0.52 11.68
CA ARG A 37 19.42 1.00 11.51
C ARG A 37 19.53 2.23 10.63
N HIS A 38 18.48 2.60 9.93
CA HIS A 38 18.46 3.67 8.94
C HIS A 38 19.53 3.53 7.84
N ASP A 39 19.73 2.31 7.36
CA ASP A 39 20.70 2.06 6.28
C ASP A 39 20.28 2.79 5.00
N PRO A 40 21.22 3.37 4.24
CA PRO A 40 20.93 3.97 2.95
C PRO A 40 20.51 2.91 1.92
N GLY A 41 19.67 3.28 0.96
CA GLY A 41 19.23 2.39 -0.12
C GLY A 41 18.14 1.40 0.27
N ARG A 42 17.32 1.75 1.24
CA ARG A 42 16.14 0.95 1.62
C ARG A 42 15.15 0.89 0.47
N ALA A 43 14.48 -0.26 0.31
CA ALA A 43 13.46 -0.46 -0.73
C ALA A 43 12.32 0.59 -0.66
N THR A 44 11.94 1.00 0.55
CA THR A 44 10.93 2.04 0.77
C THR A 44 11.32 3.39 0.17
N ASP A 45 12.61 3.74 0.21
CA ASP A 45 13.12 5.02 -0.33
C ASP A 45 13.09 5.04 -1.87
N ALA A 46 13.06 3.86 -2.50
CA ALA A 46 12.96 3.69 -3.95
C ALA A 46 11.51 3.51 -4.44
N GLY A 47 10.55 3.40 -3.54
CA GLY A 47 9.14 3.20 -3.87
C GLY A 47 8.53 4.44 -4.52
N ALA A 48 7.81 4.26 -5.63
CA ALA A 48 7.14 5.36 -6.34
C ALA A 48 5.85 5.83 -5.65
N GLY A 49 5.40 5.16 -4.58
CA GLY A 49 4.16 5.49 -3.90
C GLY A 49 2.88 5.19 -4.68
N ILE A 50 2.97 4.36 -5.72
CA ILE A 50 1.82 4.01 -6.56
C ILE A 50 1.19 2.72 -6.05
N LEU A 51 -0.09 2.77 -5.74
CA LEU A 51 -0.91 1.62 -5.35
C LEU A 51 -1.81 1.25 -6.52
N SER A 52 -1.39 0.29 -7.31
CA SER A 52 -2.14 -0.14 -8.50
C SER A 52 -2.01 -1.65 -8.75
N PRO A 53 -2.78 -2.48 -8.03
CA PRO A 53 -2.80 -3.92 -8.28
C PRO A 53 -3.15 -4.27 -9.73
N ALA A 54 -3.98 -3.47 -10.37
CA ALA A 54 -4.42 -3.67 -11.75
C ALA A 54 -3.29 -3.57 -12.80
N THR A 55 -2.18 -2.95 -12.45
CA THR A 55 -1.00 -2.83 -13.35
C THR A 55 0.08 -3.87 -13.09
N SER A 56 -0.13 -4.75 -12.12
CA SER A 56 0.83 -5.81 -11.84
C SER A 56 0.82 -6.86 -12.96
N PRO A 57 2.00 -7.34 -13.38
CA PRO A 57 2.11 -8.46 -14.29
C PRO A 57 1.80 -9.80 -13.62
N GLU A 58 1.57 -9.82 -12.31
CA GLU A 58 1.28 -11.03 -11.55
C GLU A 58 -0.08 -11.59 -11.95
N GLU A 59 -0.11 -12.88 -12.29
CA GLU A 59 -1.32 -13.58 -12.73
C GLU A 59 -1.90 -14.50 -11.66
N ASP A 60 -1.26 -14.62 -10.48
CA ASP A 60 -1.75 -15.42 -9.37
C ASP A 60 -3.02 -14.80 -8.77
N PRO A 61 -4.15 -15.52 -8.80
CA PRO A 61 -5.42 -15.01 -8.29
C PRO A 61 -5.39 -14.67 -6.79
N ASP A 62 -4.65 -15.44 -6.00
CA ASP A 62 -4.54 -15.21 -4.55
C ASP A 62 -3.71 -13.96 -4.25
N TRP A 63 -2.63 -13.77 -5.00
CA TRP A 63 -1.86 -12.52 -4.92
C TRP A 63 -2.71 -11.31 -5.29
N TYR A 64 -3.46 -11.41 -6.41
CA TYR A 64 -4.31 -10.31 -6.87
C TYR A 64 -5.38 -9.95 -5.86
N ARG A 65 -6.02 -10.96 -5.25
CA ARG A 65 -7.01 -10.76 -4.19
C ARG A 65 -6.41 -10.03 -2.99
N LEU A 66 -5.25 -10.49 -2.50
CA LEU A 66 -4.55 -9.85 -1.39
C LEU A 66 -4.16 -8.40 -1.71
N ALA A 67 -3.62 -8.16 -2.90
CA ALA A 67 -3.21 -6.83 -3.32
C ALA A 67 -4.41 -5.86 -3.44
N ARG A 68 -5.56 -6.38 -3.88
CA ARG A 68 -6.81 -5.64 -3.94
C ARG A 68 -7.32 -5.28 -2.54
N GLU A 69 -7.43 -6.26 -1.65
CA GLU A 69 -7.85 -6.05 -0.27
C GLU A 69 -6.94 -5.05 0.44
N ALA A 70 -5.63 -5.12 0.19
CA ALA A 70 -4.67 -4.15 0.69
C ALA A 70 -4.94 -2.74 0.14
N GLY A 71 -5.28 -2.60 -1.14
CA GLY A 71 -5.67 -1.32 -1.74
C GLY A 71 -6.93 -0.74 -1.10
N ASP A 72 -7.93 -1.57 -0.86
CA ASP A 72 -9.21 -1.17 -0.22
C ASP A 72 -9.01 -0.74 1.24
N TYR A 73 -7.95 -1.19 1.90
CA TYR A 73 -7.58 -0.79 3.26
C TYR A 73 -6.96 0.62 3.35
N TYR A 74 -6.28 1.08 2.30
CA TYR A 74 -5.50 2.32 2.31
C TYR A 74 -6.27 3.59 2.66
N PRO A 75 -7.51 3.83 2.18
CA PRO A 75 -8.28 5.01 2.56
C PRO A 75 -8.50 5.13 4.07
N GLY A 76 -8.79 4.00 4.72
CA GLY A 76 -8.95 3.95 6.18
C GLY A 76 -7.65 4.21 6.93
N LEU A 77 -6.56 3.61 6.48
CA LEU A 77 -5.22 3.84 7.04
C LEU A 77 -4.82 5.32 6.91
N ALA A 78 -5.00 5.91 5.74
CA ALA A 78 -4.67 7.32 5.50
C ALA A 78 -5.50 8.26 6.38
N ALA A 79 -6.80 7.98 6.54
CA ALA A 79 -7.66 8.75 7.42
C ALA A 79 -7.23 8.65 8.89
N GLY A 80 -6.83 7.45 9.35
CA GLY A 80 -6.28 7.24 10.69
C GLY A 80 -4.99 8.02 10.91
N LEU A 81 -4.05 7.91 9.98
CA LEU A 81 -2.79 8.64 10.05
C LEU A 81 -3.00 10.17 10.07
N ALA A 82 -3.94 10.68 9.28
CA ALA A 82 -4.28 12.11 9.28
C ALA A 82 -4.92 12.56 10.61
N ALA A 83 -5.64 11.68 11.29
CA ALA A 83 -6.25 11.98 12.59
C ALA A 83 -5.23 11.96 13.74
N ASP A 84 -4.22 11.07 13.65
CA ASP A 84 -3.23 10.86 14.70
C ASP A 84 -1.97 11.72 14.54
N GLY A 85 -1.71 12.23 13.32
CA GLY A 85 -0.52 13.01 12.99
C GLY A 85 -0.82 14.45 12.60
N PRO A 86 0.19 15.34 12.63
CA PRO A 86 0.05 16.75 12.23
C PRO A 86 0.04 16.94 10.71
N ASP A 87 0.50 15.96 9.94
CA ASP A 87 0.77 16.10 8.51
C ASP A 87 -0.22 15.28 7.66
N ASP A 88 -0.48 15.77 6.46
CA ASP A 88 -1.21 15.04 5.43
C ASP A 88 -0.38 13.81 5.01
N PRO A 89 -0.92 12.59 5.09
CA PRO A 89 -0.20 11.38 4.65
C PRO A 89 0.06 11.35 3.14
N GLY A 90 -0.42 12.31 2.37
CA GLY A 90 -0.19 12.42 0.94
C GLY A 90 -0.94 11.36 0.11
N TYR A 91 -1.99 10.75 0.66
CA TYR A 91 -2.80 9.78 -0.06
C TYR A 91 -3.92 10.45 -0.84
N GLY A 92 -4.04 10.15 -2.13
CA GLY A 92 -5.15 10.59 -2.94
C GLY A 92 -5.45 9.64 -4.10
N PRO A 93 -6.72 9.24 -4.31
CA PRO A 93 -7.09 8.47 -5.49
C PRO A 93 -6.96 9.33 -6.74
N CYS A 94 -6.17 8.87 -7.72
CA CYS A 94 -5.92 9.59 -8.96
C CYS A 94 -6.46 8.88 -10.21
N GLY A 95 -6.96 7.67 -10.06
CA GLY A 95 -7.40 6.85 -11.18
C GLY A 95 -6.25 6.33 -12.05
N LEU A 96 -6.59 5.42 -12.95
CA LEU A 96 -5.66 4.82 -13.90
C LEU A 96 -6.30 4.82 -15.29
N LEU A 97 -5.57 5.33 -16.28
CA LEU A 97 -5.91 5.16 -17.69
C LEU A 97 -5.00 4.10 -18.31
N SER A 98 -5.57 2.97 -18.72
CA SER A 98 -4.86 1.93 -19.47
C SER A 98 -5.23 2.02 -20.95
N ILE A 99 -4.22 2.14 -21.81
CA ILE A 99 -4.40 2.15 -23.26
C ILE A 99 -3.88 0.82 -23.79
N ALA A 100 -4.79 -0.03 -24.28
CA ALA A 100 -4.42 -1.26 -24.96
C ALA A 100 -4.28 -0.96 -26.46
N ARG A 101 -3.13 -1.34 -27.02
CA ARG A 101 -2.94 -1.40 -28.48
C ARG A 101 -3.25 -2.82 -28.93
N GLU A 102 -4.17 -2.99 -29.88
CA GLU A 102 -4.43 -4.29 -30.48
C GLU A 102 -3.14 -4.84 -31.10
N ALA A 103 -2.57 -5.86 -30.48
CA ALA A 103 -1.54 -6.67 -31.07
C ALA A 103 -2.22 -7.86 -31.75
N HIS A 104 -1.98 -8.07 -33.04
CA HIS A 104 -2.43 -9.25 -33.75
C HIS A 104 -1.99 -10.50 -32.97
N GLY A 105 -2.95 -11.23 -32.41
CA GLY A 105 -2.77 -12.59 -31.90
C GLY A 105 -2.58 -12.78 -30.39
N SER A 106 -2.76 -11.79 -29.54
CA SER A 106 -2.79 -12.01 -28.08
C SER A 106 -4.22 -12.09 -27.56
N HIS A 107 -4.52 -13.15 -26.85
CA HIS A 107 -5.78 -13.30 -26.14
C HIS A 107 -5.98 -12.12 -25.21
N HIS A 108 -6.89 -11.24 -25.54
CA HIS A 108 -7.31 -10.16 -24.69
C HIS A 108 -7.99 -10.76 -23.45
N ARG A 109 -7.34 -10.73 -22.31
CA ARG A 109 -8.06 -10.83 -21.05
C ARG A 109 -8.80 -9.48 -20.90
N GLU A 110 -10.11 -9.48 -21.01
CA GLU A 110 -10.93 -8.38 -20.51
C GLU A 110 -10.59 -8.23 -19.03
N SER A 111 -9.71 -7.28 -18.73
CA SER A 111 -9.54 -6.88 -17.35
C SER A 111 -10.84 -6.17 -16.98
N GLU A 112 -11.75 -6.89 -16.36
CA GLU A 112 -12.80 -6.29 -15.56
C GLU A 112 -12.13 -5.52 -14.42
N SER A 113 -11.53 -4.40 -14.78
CA SER A 113 -11.09 -3.40 -13.81
C SER A 113 -12.32 -2.69 -13.27
N ALA A 114 -13.16 -3.44 -12.54
CA ALA A 114 -14.21 -2.89 -11.70
C ALA A 114 -13.60 -2.22 -10.46
N TRP A 115 -12.65 -1.33 -10.65
CA TRP A 115 -12.21 -0.38 -9.65
C TRP A 115 -13.11 0.85 -9.75
N ALA A 116 -14.38 0.66 -9.51
CA ALA A 116 -15.35 1.74 -9.41
C ALA A 116 -15.33 2.33 -8.00
N HIS A 117 -14.31 3.08 -7.69
CA HIS A 117 -14.39 4.19 -6.74
C HIS A 117 -13.47 5.29 -7.24
N GLY A 118 -13.90 5.94 -8.29
CA GLY A 118 -13.24 7.07 -8.92
C GLY A 118 -13.53 7.00 -10.41
N ASP A 119 -14.29 7.94 -10.90
CA ASP A 119 -14.80 8.05 -12.26
C ASP A 119 -13.85 7.54 -13.34
N LEU A 120 -14.10 6.34 -13.84
CA LEU A 120 -13.56 5.88 -15.09
C LEU A 120 -14.24 6.68 -16.20
N LEU A 121 -13.56 7.70 -16.70
CA LEU A 121 -13.93 8.32 -17.96
C LEU A 121 -13.82 7.28 -19.09
N ARG A 122 -14.90 6.57 -19.37
CA ARG A 122 -15.05 5.86 -20.64
C ARG A 122 -15.19 6.94 -21.71
N LEU A 123 -14.13 7.16 -22.46
CA LEU A 123 -14.26 7.76 -23.78
C LEU A 123 -14.84 6.67 -24.68
N ALA A 124 -16.17 6.65 -24.78
CA ALA A 124 -16.86 5.90 -25.82
C ALA A 124 -16.71 6.67 -27.14
N ASN A 125 -16.30 5.99 -28.20
CA ASN A 125 -16.46 6.42 -29.59
C ASN A 125 -17.93 6.41 -29.97
#